data_fdb3ea7b80e2ff1647ddd610c246554b
#
_entry.id   fdb3ea7b80e2ff1647ddd610c246554b
#
_cell.length_a   1.000
_cell.length_b   1.000
_cell.length_c   1.000
_cell.angle_alpha   90.00
_cell.angle_beta   90.00
_cell.angle_gamma   90.00
#
_symmetry.space_group_name_H-M   'P 1'
#
loop_
_entity.id
_entity.type
_entity.pdbx_description
1 polymer ?
#
loop_
_entity_poly.entity_id
_entity_poly.type
_entity_poly.pdbx_seq_one_letter_code
_entity_poly.pdbx_strand_id
1 'polypeptide(L)'
;EPVKVGVALVDVITGLHATVGILAALHERTTSGRGQRVEVNLLSSLLSAMVNQSAAYVAAGVVPGILGNDHPSITPYGVHATADRPLVLAVGNDRQFRALLGVLGRPELADDERFSTNPERVAHRDELRALLEERLRHHGADHWYAGLTAAGVPCGPINDLESAVDLATTLGLDPVVSLPGSSVPQVA
;
A
#
# COMPACT_ATOMS: atom_id res chain seq x y z
N GLU A 1 14.44 -3.17 13.65
CA GLU A 1 15.66 -2.78 12.92
C GLU A 1 15.28 -2.24 11.54
N PRO A 2 15.83 -1.09 11.05
CA PRO A 2 15.55 -0.58 9.72
C PRO A 2 15.99 -1.56 8.64
N VAL A 3 15.14 -1.77 7.62
CA VAL A 3 15.42 -2.65 6.48
C VAL A 3 15.41 -1.84 5.20
N LYS A 4 16.44 -2.04 4.35
CA LYS A 4 16.52 -1.38 3.04
C LYS A 4 15.52 -2.01 2.07
N VAL A 5 14.79 -1.16 1.34
CA VAL A 5 14.00 -1.62 0.18
C VAL A 5 14.92 -2.21 -0.89
N GLY A 6 14.56 -3.36 -1.46
CA GLY A 6 15.41 -4.13 -2.38
C GLY A 6 15.73 -3.45 -3.72
N VAL A 7 15.03 -2.36 -4.05
CA VAL A 7 15.20 -1.59 -5.29
C VAL A 7 15.62 -0.15 -5.00
N ALA A 8 16.16 0.56 -6.01
CA ALA A 8 16.50 1.99 -5.93
C ALA A 8 15.22 2.86 -6.05
N LEU A 9 14.30 2.71 -5.07
CA LEU A 9 12.96 3.33 -5.13
C LEU A 9 13.03 4.86 -5.25
N VAL A 10 13.97 5.51 -4.54
CA VAL A 10 14.14 6.98 -4.56
C VAL A 10 14.55 7.47 -5.95
N ASP A 11 15.41 6.73 -6.63
CA ASP A 11 15.84 7.05 -8.00
C ASP A 11 14.66 6.94 -8.98
N VAL A 12 13.87 5.88 -8.87
CA VAL A 12 12.65 5.69 -9.70
C VAL A 12 11.67 6.86 -9.48
N ILE A 13 11.37 7.22 -8.23
CA ILE A 13 10.47 8.32 -7.90
C ILE A 13 11.02 9.65 -8.43
N THR A 14 12.32 9.89 -8.28
CA THR A 14 12.95 11.11 -8.79
C THR A 14 12.90 11.18 -10.31
N GLY A 15 13.10 10.05 -11.00
CA GLY A 15 12.94 9.95 -12.45
C GLY A 15 11.51 10.27 -12.90
N LEU A 16 10.50 9.79 -12.18
CA LEU A 16 9.08 10.13 -12.44
C LEU A 16 8.81 11.63 -12.22
N HIS A 17 9.30 12.23 -11.15
CA HIS A 17 9.19 13.68 -10.92
C HIS A 17 9.87 14.49 -12.03
N ALA A 18 11.07 14.06 -12.47
CA ALA A 18 11.75 14.68 -13.60
C ALA A 18 10.92 14.60 -14.88
N THR A 19 10.36 13.43 -15.18
CA THR A 19 9.50 13.21 -16.35
C THR A 19 8.28 14.14 -16.33
N VAL A 20 7.57 14.21 -15.20
CA VAL A 20 6.41 15.11 -15.03
C VAL A 20 6.83 16.58 -15.22
N GLY A 21 7.94 16.99 -14.61
CA GLY A 21 8.47 18.36 -14.75
C GLY A 21 8.85 18.71 -16.20
N ILE A 22 9.50 17.79 -16.91
CA ILE A 22 9.87 17.96 -18.32
C ILE A 22 8.61 18.08 -19.20
N LEU A 23 7.62 17.21 -19.01
CA LEU A 23 6.37 17.25 -19.76
C LEU A 23 5.61 18.56 -19.51
N ALA A 24 5.55 19.04 -18.28
CA ALA A 24 4.95 20.32 -17.93
C ALA A 24 5.70 21.49 -18.58
N ALA A 25 7.04 21.48 -18.58
CA ALA A 25 7.87 22.49 -19.25
C ALA A 25 7.70 22.49 -20.77
N LEU A 26 7.58 21.31 -21.38
CA LEU A 26 7.30 21.18 -22.81
C LEU A 26 5.90 21.71 -23.16
N HIS A 27 4.91 21.43 -22.35
CA HIS A 27 3.55 21.94 -22.53
C HIS A 27 3.52 23.47 -22.43
N GLU A 28 4.12 24.04 -21.38
CA GLU A 28 4.23 25.51 -21.23
C GLU A 28 4.93 26.16 -22.41
N ARG A 29 5.97 25.53 -22.95
CA ARG A 29 6.69 26.04 -24.14
C ARG A 29 5.81 26.18 -25.37
N THR A 30 4.74 25.37 -25.51
CA THR A 30 3.82 25.48 -26.65
C THR A 30 3.03 26.81 -26.63
N THR A 31 2.82 27.38 -25.45
CA THR A 31 2.11 28.66 -25.26
C THR A 31 3.07 29.83 -25.17
N SER A 32 4.13 29.71 -24.37
CA SER A 32 5.07 30.83 -24.12
C SER A 32 6.18 30.97 -25.18
N GLY A 33 6.44 29.92 -25.97
CA GLY A 33 7.58 29.85 -26.89
C GLY A 33 8.95 29.75 -26.20
N ARG A 34 8.98 29.64 -24.85
CA ARG A 34 10.21 29.73 -24.05
C ARG A 34 10.50 28.39 -23.35
N GLY A 35 11.76 27.96 -23.40
CA GLY A 35 12.24 26.84 -22.58
C GLY A 35 12.46 27.27 -21.13
N GLN A 36 12.46 26.31 -20.23
CA GLN A 36 12.78 26.51 -18.81
C GLN A 36 13.63 25.38 -18.25
N ARG A 37 14.36 25.68 -17.18
CA ARG A 37 15.12 24.71 -16.43
C ARG A 37 14.22 23.95 -15.47
N VAL A 38 14.32 22.63 -15.47
CA VAL A 38 13.65 21.75 -14.51
C VAL A 38 14.71 21.18 -13.57
N GLU A 39 14.54 21.38 -12.28
CA GLU A 39 15.42 20.86 -11.24
C GLU A 39 14.66 19.88 -10.36
N VAL A 40 15.26 18.71 -10.17
CA VAL A 40 14.79 17.68 -9.23
C VAL A 40 15.99 17.16 -8.44
N ASN A 41 15.76 16.69 -7.22
CA ASN A 41 16.78 16.04 -6.43
C ASN A 41 16.19 14.89 -5.58
N LEU A 42 17.03 13.94 -5.24
CA LEU A 42 16.65 12.72 -4.53
C LEU A 42 15.98 13.00 -3.19
N LEU A 43 16.53 13.93 -2.40
CA LEU A 43 16.02 14.22 -1.05
C LEU A 43 14.61 14.81 -1.09
N SER A 44 14.37 15.82 -1.94
CA SER A 44 13.03 16.43 -2.06
C SER A 44 12.02 15.42 -2.60
N SER A 45 12.43 14.58 -3.55
CA SER A 45 11.58 13.52 -4.09
C SER A 45 11.21 12.49 -3.04
N LEU A 46 12.19 12.06 -2.20
CA LEU A 46 11.93 11.16 -1.09
C LEU A 46 10.96 11.76 -0.06
N LEU A 47 11.24 13.00 0.40
CA LEU A 47 10.39 13.67 1.38
C LEU A 47 8.96 13.87 0.87
N SER A 48 8.79 14.16 -0.43
CA SER A 48 7.47 14.21 -1.07
C SER A 48 6.78 12.84 -1.09
N ALA A 49 7.52 11.78 -1.41
CA ALA A 49 6.98 10.42 -1.48
C ALA A 49 6.61 9.82 -0.10
N MET A 50 7.18 10.35 0.98
CA MET A 50 6.82 9.96 2.36
C MET A 50 5.47 10.52 2.82
N VAL A 51 4.78 11.28 1.99
CA VAL A 51 3.38 11.72 2.10
C VAL A 51 2.94 12.07 3.55
N ASN A 52 2.20 11.14 4.19
CA ASN A 52 1.64 11.34 5.53
C ASN A 52 2.70 11.45 6.63
N GLN A 53 3.84 10.79 6.49
CA GLN A 53 4.94 10.87 7.47
C GLN A 53 5.60 12.25 7.43
N SER A 54 5.93 12.74 6.24
CA SER A 54 6.46 14.09 6.07
C SER A 54 5.44 15.16 6.50
N ALA A 55 4.16 14.97 6.17
CA ALA A 55 3.09 15.88 6.57
C ALA A 55 2.91 15.93 8.10
N ALA A 56 2.96 14.79 8.79
CA ALA A 56 2.87 14.73 10.25
C ALA A 56 4.01 15.51 10.94
N TYR A 57 5.23 15.40 10.42
CA TYR A 57 6.34 16.16 10.93
C TYR A 57 6.19 17.67 10.67
N VAL A 58 5.92 18.06 9.44
CA VAL A 58 5.85 19.47 9.05
C VAL A 58 4.68 20.20 9.73
N ALA A 59 3.51 19.54 9.85
CA ALA A 59 2.31 20.15 10.41
C ALA A 59 2.25 20.12 11.95
N ALA A 60 2.81 19.08 12.58
CA ALA A 60 2.63 18.83 14.01
C ALA A 60 3.93 18.48 14.77
N GLY A 61 5.10 18.49 14.13
CA GLY A 61 6.37 18.15 14.75
C GLY A 61 6.50 16.67 15.13
N VAL A 62 5.61 15.80 14.65
CA VAL A 62 5.63 14.37 14.98
C VAL A 62 6.73 13.68 14.20
N VAL A 63 7.74 13.18 14.92
CA VAL A 63 8.79 12.34 14.33
C VAL A 63 8.30 10.90 14.30
N PRO A 64 8.12 10.29 13.09
CA PRO A 64 7.63 8.92 12.98
C PRO A 64 8.59 7.90 13.59
N GLY A 65 8.04 6.93 14.34
CA GLY A 65 8.77 5.75 14.81
C GLY A 65 8.77 4.62 13.79
N ILE A 66 9.38 3.50 14.16
CA ILE A 66 9.36 2.25 13.37
C ILE A 66 8.12 1.45 13.77
N LEU A 67 7.18 1.31 12.86
CA LEU A 67 5.91 0.58 13.06
C LEU A 67 5.84 -0.75 12.30
N GLY A 68 6.96 -1.18 11.70
CA GLY A 68 6.95 -2.37 10.83
C GLY A 68 6.06 -2.14 9.60
N ASN A 69 5.08 -3.03 9.43
CA ASN A 69 4.14 -2.96 8.30
C ASN A 69 2.80 -2.29 8.66
N ASP A 70 2.70 -1.66 9.83
CA ASP A 70 1.45 -1.06 10.29
C ASP A 70 1.32 0.40 9.85
N HIS A 71 0.09 0.78 9.50
CA HIS A 71 -0.21 2.19 9.25
C HIS A 71 -0.23 2.97 10.57
N PRO A 72 0.37 4.18 10.63
CA PRO A 72 0.50 4.93 11.89
C PRO A 72 -0.83 5.34 12.52
N SER A 73 -1.86 5.62 11.72
CA SER A 73 -3.11 6.24 12.17
C SER A 73 -4.38 5.49 11.74
N ILE A 74 -4.25 4.30 11.14
CA ILE A 74 -5.40 3.48 10.70
C ILE A 74 -5.20 2.03 11.13
N THR A 75 -6.25 1.39 11.65
CA THR A 75 -6.24 -0.02 12.07
C THR A 75 -7.60 -0.67 11.81
N PRO A 76 -7.65 -1.94 11.26
CA PRO A 76 -6.51 -2.76 10.82
C PRO A 76 -5.99 -2.33 9.44
N TYR A 77 -4.71 -1.93 9.38
CA TYR A 77 -4.02 -1.64 8.16
C TYR A 77 -2.56 -2.08 8.31
N GLY A 78 -2.24 -3.25 7.78
CA GLY A 78 -0.93 -3.88 7.94
C GLY A 78 -0.92 -5.32 7.47
N VAL A 79 0.13 -6.03 7.85
CA VAL A 79 0.33 -7.44 7.50
C VAL A 79 -0.19 -8.33 8.62
N HIS A 80 -1.00 -9.32 8.29
CA HIS A 80 -1.60 -10.27 9.21
C HIS A 80 -1.27 -11.71 8.83
N ALA A 81 -1.08 -12.57 9.83
CA ALA A 81 -0.84 -14.00 9.63
C ALA A 81 -2.13 -14.74 9.25
N THR A 82 -2.02 -15.65 8.27
CA THR A 82 -3.07 -16.60 7.91
C THR A 82 -2.58 -18.04 8.15
N ALA A 83 -3.29 -19.05 7.64
CA ALA A 83 -2.88 -20.45 7.80
C ALA A 83 -1.61 -20.82 6.99
N ASP A 84 -1.33 -20.11 5.91
CA ASP A 84 -0.23 -20.43 4.98
C ASP A 84 0.75 -19.27 4.80
N ARG A 85 0.34 -18.14 4.26
CA ARG A 85 1.18 -16.97 3.98
C ARG A 85 0.52 -15.68 4.45
N PRO A 86 1.28 -14.61 4.71
CA PRO A 86 0.71 -13.37 5.20
C PRO A 86 -0.26 -12.72 4.20
N LEU A 87 -1.27 -12.03 4.76
CA LEU A 87 -2.25 -11.21 4.03
C LEU A 87 -2.14 -9.76 4.49
N VAL A 88 -2.09 -8.83 3.55
CA VAL A 88 -2.24 -7.40 3.83
C VAL A 88 -3.73 -7.07 3.94
N LEU A 89 -4.12 -6.41 5.02
CA LEU A 89 -5.40 -5.73 5.15
C LEU A 89 -5.18 -4.21 5.01
N ALA A 90 -6.09 -3.50 4.36
CA ALA A 90 -6.04 -2.04 4.21
C ALA A 90 -7.42 -1.42 4.49
N VAL A 91 -7.91 -1.61 5.71
CA VAL A 91 -9.25 -1.19 6.14
C VAL A 91 -9.22 0.29 6.52
N GLY A 92 -9.69 1.15 5.63
CA GLY A 92 -9.60 2.60 5.77
C GLY A 92 -10.79 3.28 6.45
N ASN A 93 -11.90 2.57 6.71
CA ASN A 93 -13.11 3.17 7.31
C ASN A 93 -13.98 2.12 8.01
N ASP A 94 -14.98 2.61 8.80
CA ASP A 94 -15.84 1.76 9.63
C ASP A 94 -16.74 0.83 8.81
N ARG A 95 -17.16 1.21 7.61
CA ARG A 95 -17.93 0.33 6.71
C ARG A 95 -17.10 -0.88 6.29
N GLN A 96 -15.85 -0.66 5.90
CA GLN A 96 -14.93 -1.74 5.54
C GLN A 96 -14.59 -2.60 6.77
N PHE A 97 -14.48 -2.00 7.94
CA PHE A 97 -14.24 -2.74 9.18
C PHE A 97 -15.40 -3.69 9.50
N ARG A 98 -16.64 -3.23 9.42
CA ARG A 98 -17.82 -4.11 9.60
C ARG A 98 -17.89 -5.21 8.54
N ALA A 99 -17.55 -4.90 7.29
CA ALA A 99 -17.50 -5.90 6.22
C ALA A 99 -16.42 -6.97 6.50
N LEU A 100 -15.21 -6.56 6.92
CA LEU A 100 -14.16 -7.46 7.37
C LEU A 100 -14.65 -8.41 8.46
N LEU A 101 -15.25 -7.87 9.51
CA LEU A 101 -15.74 -8.65 10.64
C LEU A 101 -16.85 -9.62 10.24
N GLY A 102 -17.72 -9.22 9.30
CA GLY A 102 -18.74 -10.08 8.73
C GLY A 102 -18.14 -11.30 8.03
N VAL A 103 -17.10 -11.08 7.20
CA VAL A 103 -16.39 -12.18 6.50
C VAL A 103 -15.65 -13.09 7.49
N LEU A 104 -15.06 -12.51 8.55
CA LEU A 104 -14.37 -13.28 9.58
C LEU A 104 -15.31 -14.02 10.55
N GLY A 105 -16.63 -13.77 10.47
CA GLY A 105 -17.61 -14.35 11.39
C GLY A 105 -17.50 -13.80 12.82
N ARG A 106 -17.11 -12.54 12.99
CA ARG A 106 -16.93 -11.84 14.27
C ARG A 106 -17.66 -10.48 14.29
N PRO A 107 -18.93 -10.40 13.81
CA PRO A 107 -19.64 -9.12 13.69
C PRO A 107 -19.77 -8.37 15.02
N GLU A 108 -19.77 -9.07 16.14
CA GLU A 108 -19.88 -8.51 17.50
C GLU A 108 -18.72 -7.56 17.85
N LEU A 109 -17.56 -7.71 17.25
CA LEU A 109 -16.41 -6.83 17.49
C LEU A 109 -16.65 -5.40 16.95
N ALA A 110 -17.63 -5.20 16.06
CA ALA A 110 -17.98 -3.87 15.58
C ALA A 110 -18.64 -2.99 16.63
N ASP A 111 -19.28 -3.62 17.60
CA ASP A 111 -20.01 -2.96 18.69
C ASP A 111 -19.20 -2.94 20.01
N ASP A 112 -18.00 -3.52 20.02
CA ASP A 112 -17.07 -3.44 21.15
C ASP A 112 -16.49 -2.02 21.22
N GLU A 113 -16.61 -1.38 22.39
CA GLU A 113 -16.16 -0.01 22.62
C GLU A 113 -14.68 0.20 22.24
N ARG A 114 -13.84 -0.83 22.43
CA ARG A 114 -12.41 -0.80 22.06
C ARG A 114 -12.16 -0.68 20.56
N PHE A 115 -13.17 -1.04 19.72
CA PHE A 115 -12.99 -1.14 18.27
C PHE A 115 -14.01 -0.34 17.47
N SER A 116 -14.94 0.34 18.14
CA SER A 116 -16.07 1.03 17.54
C SER A 116 -15.67 2.18 16.59
N THR A 117 -14.55 2.84 16.85
CA THR A 117 -14.00 3.93 16.04
C THR A 117 -12.54 3.65 15.64
N ASN A 118 -12.06 4.30 14.57
CA ASN A 118 -10.66 4.14 14.18
C ASN A 118 -9.65 4.57 15.27
N PRO A 119 -9.83 5.69 16.00
CA PRO A 119 -8.95 6.04 17.12
C PRO A 119 -8.89 4.96 18.21
N GLU A 120 -10.03 4.37 18.57
CA GLU A 120 -10.08 3.28 19.54
C GLU A 120 -9.38 2.02 19.01
N ARG A 121 -9.58 1.67 17.73
CA ARG A 121 -8.85 0.57 17.10
C ARG A 121 -7.33 0.80 17.09
N VAL A 122 -6.89 2.03 16.86
CA VAL A 122 -5.46 2.39 16.91
C VAL A 122 -4.91 2.25 18.32
N ALA A 123 -5.66 2.68 19.33
CA ALA A 123 -5.28 2.55 20.74
C ALA A 123 -5.18 1.08 21.20
N HIS A 124 -6.04 0.21 20.65
CA HIS A 124 -6.14 -1.22 20.99
C HIS A 124 -5.63 -2.14 19.86
N ARG A 125 -4.65 -1.65 19.07
CA ARG A 125 -4.14 -2.29 17.86
C ARG A 125 -3.73 -3.74 18.08
N ASP A 126 -2.96 -4.02 19.12
CA ASP A 126 -2.40 -5.35 19.37
C ASP A 126 -3.49 -6.34 19.79
N GLU A 127 -4.47 -5.90 20.57
CA GLU A 127 -5.62 -6.71 20.95
C GLU A 127 -6.48 -7.07 19.73
N LEU A 128 -6.79 -6.07 18.91
CA LEU A 128 -7.54 -6.28 17.67
C LEU A 128 -6.79 -7.21 16.72
N ARG A 129 -5.49 -7.01 16.54
CA ARG A 129 -4.63 -7.89 15.73
C ARG A 129 -4.73 -9.34 16.17
N ALA A 130 -4.61 -9.61 17.47
CA ALA A 130 -4.68 -10.96 18.00
C ALA A 130 -6.02 -11.64 17.69
N LEU A 131 -7.14 -10.92 17.86
CA LEU A 131 -8.50 -11.41 17.56
C LEU A 131 -8.72 -11.66 16.07
N LEU A 132 -8.21 -10.81 15.20
CA LEU A 132 -8.32 -10.99 13.75
C LEU A 132 -7.46 -12.17 13.29
N GLU A 133 -6.21 -12.26 13.75
CA GLU A 133 -5.30 -13.34 13.35
C GLU A 133 -5.73 -14.71 13.89
N GLU A 134 -6.39 -14.79 15.05
CA GLU A 134 -7.03 -16.02 15.50
C GLU A 134 -7.96 -16.59 14.43
N ARG A 135 -8.79 -15.73 13.80
CA ARG A 135 -9.72 -16.14 12.73
C ARG A 135 -9.01 -16.36 11.39
N LEU A 136 -8.09 -15.48 11.05
CA LEU A 136 -7.37 -15.56 9.78
C LEU A 136 -6.55 -16.86 9.64
N ARG A 137 -6.06 -17.40 10.74
CA ARG A 137 -5.32 -18.68 10.75
C ARG A 137 -6.17 -19.93 10.43
N HIS A 138 -7.49 -19.81 10.35
CA HIS A 138 -8.37 -20.94 9.99
C HIS A 138 -8.31 -21.27 8.49
N HIS A 139 -7.92 -20.32 7.62
CA HIS A 139 -7.81 -20.52 6.18
C HIS A 139 -6.56 -19.82 5.62
N GLY A 140 -6.16 -20.21 4.41
CA GLY A 140 -5.06 -19.58 3.68
C GLY A 140 -5.40 -18.20 3.12
N ALA A 141 -4.37 -17.47 2.71
CA ALA A 141 -4.48 -16.10 2.21
C ALA A 141 -5.43 -15.98 0.99
N ASP A 142 -5.42 -16.95 0.07
CA ASP A 142 -6.26 -16.90 -1.13
C ASP A 142 -7.76 -17.05 -0.80
N HIS A 143 -8.10 -17.87 0.18
CA HIS A 143 -9.48 -17.98 0.69
C HIS A 143 -9.98 -16.64 1.22
N TRP A 144 -9.18 -16.00 2.07
CA TRP A 144 -9.53 -14.70 2.64
C TRP A 144 -9.55 -13.61 1.59
N TYR A 145 -8.59 -13.60 0.66
CA TYR A 145 -8.55 -12.64 -0.44
C TYR A 145 -9.83 -12.66 -1.27
N ALA A 146 -10.30 -13.85 -1.66
CA ALA A 146 -11.54 -13.98 -2.41
C ALA A 146 -12.77 -13.46 -1.64
N GLY A 147 -12.94 -13.86 -0.38
CA GLY A 147 -14.07 -13.46 0.45
C GLY A 147 -14.07 -11.97 0.78
N LEU A 148 -12.92 -11.42 1.15
CA LEU A 148 -12.77 -10.02 1.51
C LEU A 148 -12.93 -9.09 0.31
N THR A 149 -12.36 -9.44 -0.83
CA THR A 149 -12.50 -8.68 -2.08
C THR A 149 -13.97 -8.63 -2.51
N ALA A 150 -14.69 -9.76 -2.46
CA ALA A 150 -16.12 -9.82 -2.76
C ALA A 150 -16.96 -8.94 -1.81
N ALA A 151 -16.51 -8.76 -0.56
CA ALA A 151 -17.15 -7.88 0.43
C ALA A 151 -16.71 -6.41 0.32
N GLY A 152 -15.84 -6.05 -0.64
CA GLY A 152 -15.34 -4.69 -0.84
C GLY A 152 -14.32 -4.25 0.24
N VAL A 153 -13.61 -5.20 0.83
CA VAL A 153 -12.52 -4.93 1.78
C VAL A 153 -11.19 -4.97 1.03
N PRO A 154 -10.43 -3.87 0.99
CA PRO A 154 -9.11 -3.87 0.35
C PRO A 154 -8.14 -4.77 1.11
N CYS A 155 -7.61 -5.75 0.40
CA CYS A 155 -6.65 -6.72 0.93
C CYS A 155 -5.84 -7.33 -0.22
N GLY A 156 -4.75 -8.01 0.12
CA GLY A 156 -3.97 -8.76 -0.86
C GLY A 156 -2.97 -9.71 -0.19
N PRO A 157 -2.73 -10.90 -0.75
CA PRO A 157 -1.64 -11.76 -0.30
C PRO A 157 -0.30 -11.11 -0.59
N ILE A 158 0.71 -11.42 0.25
CA ILE A 158 2.09 -11.03 -0.06
C ILE A 158 2.64 -12.04 -1.06
N ASN A 159 2.86 -11.57 -2.27
CA ASN A 159 3.35 -12.36 -3.38
C ASN A 159 4.86 -12.17 -3.56
N ASP A 160 5.55 -13.21 -4.04
CA ASP A 160 6.83 -13.07 -4.70
C ASP A 160 6.65 -12.54 -6.14
N LEU A 161 7.74 -12.35 -6.88
CA LEU A 161 7.65 -11.80 -8.23
C LEU A 161 6.93 -12.71 -9.22
N GLU A 162 7.10 -14.04 -9.10
CA GLU A 162 6.42 -15.01 -9.93
C GLU A 162 4.90 -14.92 -9.74
N SER A 163 4.45 -15.05 -8.50
CA SER A 163 3.04 -14.96 -8.13
C SER A 163 2.42 -13.58 -8.46
N ALA A 164 3.21 -12.50 -8.37
CA ALA A 164 2.74 -11.16 -8.71
C ALA A 164 2.52 -10.99 -10.22
N VAL A 165 3.41 -11.53 -11.06
CA VAL A 165 3.26 -11.54 -12.54
C VAL A 165 2.07 -12.41 -12.95
N ASP A 166 1.91 -13.58 -12.34
CA ASP A 166 0.79 -14.48 -12.62
C ASP A 166 -0.57 -13.84 -12.24
N LEU A 167 -0.62 -13.18 -11.09
CA LEU A 167 -1.81 -12.43 -10.67
C LEU A 167 -2.13 -11.30 -11.66
N ALA A 168 -1.13 -10.50 -12.04
CA ALA A 168 -1.31 -9.41 -13.01
C ALA A 168 -1.82 -9.93 -14.35
N THR A 169 -1.28 -11.04 -14.84
CA THR A 169 -1.72 -11.72 -16.07
C THR A 169 -3.17 -12.19 -15.95
N THR A 170 -3.54 -12.81 -14.83
CA THR A 170 -4.91 -13.26 -14.54
C THR A 170 -5.90 -12.08 -14.51
N LEU A 171 -5.45 -10.91 -14.06
CA LEU A 171 -6.24 -9.68 -14.06
C LEU A 171 -6.29 -8.97 -15.42
N GLY A 172 -5.62 -9.51 -16.46
CA GLY A 172 -5.57 -8.92 -17.82
C GLY A 172 -4.73 -7.66 -17.92
N LEU A 173 -3.71 -7.51 -17.07
CA LEU A 173 -2.84 -6.32 -17.06
C LEU A 173 -1.62 -6.42 -17.98
N ASP A 174 -1.40 -7.57 -18.62
CA ASP A 174 -0.27 -7.84 -19.54
C ASP A 174 1.07 -7.30 -19.02
N PRO A 175 1.56 -7.78 -17.84
CA PRO A 175 2.70 -7.18 -17.16
C PRO A 175 4.04 -7.42 -17.88
N VAL A 176 4.06 -8.29 -18.89
CA VAL A 176 5.28 -8.66 -19.63
C VAL A 176 5.08 -8.35 -21.11
N VAL A 177 5.98 -7.54 -21.66
CA VAL A 177 5.94 -7.16 -23.09
C VAL A 177 7.18 -7.64 -23.81
N SER A 178 7.00 -8.02 -25.08
CA SER A 178 8.10 -8.31 -26.00
C SER A 178 8.34 -7.11 -26.90
N LEU A 179 9.54 -6.56 -26.85
CA LEU A 179 9.91 -5.44 -27.71
C LEU A 179 10.44 -5.95 -29.05
N PRO A 180 10.09 -5.31 -30.18
CA PRO A 180 10.65 -5.65 -31.49
C PRO A 180 12.17 -5.56 -31.45
N GLY A 181 12.85 -6.64 -31.88
CA GLY A 181 14.33 -6.72 -31.91
C GLY A 181 14.99 -7.09 -30.58
N SER A 182 14.24 -7.31 -29.52
CA SER A 182 14.73 -7.85 -28.24
C SER A 182 14.39 -9.33 -28.12
N SER A 183 15.35 -10.15 -27.68
CA SER A 183 15.13 -11.56 -27.32
C SER A 183 14.71 -11.71 -25.85
N VAL A 184 14.72 -10.63 -25.07
CA VAL A 184 14.40 -10.63 -23.65
C VAL A 184 13.09 -9.90 -23.41
N PRO A 185 12.09 -10.57 -22.81
CA PRO A 185 10.86 -9.90 -22.37
C PRO A 185 11.16 -8.81 -21.32
N GLN A 186 10.34 -7.79 -21.27
CA GLN A 186 10.47 -6.68 -20.32
C GLN A 186 9.17 -6.50 -19.54
N VAL A 187 9.28 -5.90 -18.37
CA VAL A 187 8.08 -5.50 -17.60
C VAL A 187 7.48 -4.26 -18.25
N ALA A 188 6.15 -4.28 -18.46
CA ALA A 188 5.37 -3.21 -19.10
C ALA A 188 5.32 -1.93 -18.25
#